data_bf1add5ed8033035d2726674a4e09266
#
_entry.id   bf1add5ed8033035d2726674a4e09266
#
_cell.length_a   1.000
_cell.length_b   1.000
_cell.length_c   1.000
_cell.angle_alpha   90.00
_cell.angle_beta   90.00
_cell.angle_gamma   90.00
#
_symmetry.space_group_name_H-M   'P 1'
#
loop_
_entity.id
_entity.type
_entity.pdbx_description
1 polymer ?
#
loop_
_entity_poly.entity_id
_entity_poly.type
_entity_poly.pdbx_seq_one_letter_code
_entity_poly.pdbx_strand_id
1 'polypeptide(L)'
;MRSDELEKVIGRHIRSLRLARGLTQVEVAERANISLGALKHLESGAGATVHTLVKALRALGHEDWLDTLEPGTRAFNPLDLLASREREDRQARPRRAPRRKLEAR
;
A
#
# COMPACT_ATOMS: atom_id res chain seq x y z
N MET A 1 -16.56 -11.57 -8.76
CA MET A 1 -16.12 -10.29 -9.36
C MET A 1 -14.86 -10.54 -10.18
N ARG A 2 -14.83 -10.00 -11.36
CA ARG A 2 -13.71 -10.23 -12.27
C ARG A 2 -12.51 -9.36 -11.90
N SER A 3 -11.34 -9.75 -12.41
CA SER A 3 -10.11 -9.03 -12.11
C SER A 3 -10.17 -7.57 -12.56
N ASP A 4 -10.73 -7.31 -13.74
CA ASP A 4 -10.82 -5.94 -14.23
C ASP A 4 -11.78 -5.09 -13.39
N GLU A 5 -12.80 -5.71 -12.83
CA GLU A 5 -13.70 -5.00 -11.92
C GLU A 5 -13.00 -4.64 -10.61
N LEU A 6 -12.16 -5.55 -10.11
CA LEU A 6 -11.40 -5.30 -8.90
C LEU A 6 -10.37 -4.19 -9.11
N GLU A 7 -9.75 -4.15 -10.29
CA GLU A 7 -8.84 -3.05 -10.60
C GLU A 7 -9.55 -1.71 -10.58
N LYS A 8 -10.78 -1.67 -11.06
CA LYS A 8 -11.57 -0.44 -11.00
C LYS A 8 -11.92 -0.05 -9.57
N VAL A 9 -12.16 -1.04 -8.71
CA VAL A 9 -12.39 -0.78 -7.29
C VAL A 9 -11.16 -0.13 -6.68
N ILE A 10 -9.99 -0.68 -6.94
CA ILE A 10 -8.74 -0.09 -6.44
C ILE A 10 -8.59 1.34 -6.96
N GLY A 11 -8.84 1.54 -8.25
CA GLY A 11 -8.73 2.87 -8.84
C GLY A 11 -9.64 3.89 -8.17
N ARG A 12 -10.88 3.49 -7.91
CA ARG A 12 -11.83 4.38 -7.22
C ARG A 12 -11.35 4.72 -5.82
N HIS A 13 -10.77 3.77 -5.11
CA HIS A 13 -10.25 4.04 -3.78
C HIS A 13 -9.07 5.02 -3.82
N ILE A 14 -8.16 4.83 -4.79
CA ILE A 14 -7.05 5.77 -4.95
C ILE A 14 -7.58 7.18 -5.23
N ARG A 15 -8.55 7.28 -6.12
CA ARG A 15 -9.15 8.57 -6.42
C ARG A 15 -9.80 9.19 -5.20
N SER A 16 -10.53 8.41 -4.42
CA SER A 16 -11.18 8.90 -3.22
C SER A 16 -10.17 9.41 -2.19
N LEU A 17 -9.08 8.68 -2.02
CA LEU A 17 -8.01 9.12 -1.12
C LEU A 17 -7.40 10.44 -1.58
N ARG A 18 -7.18 10.56 -2.88
CA ARG A 18 -6.63 11.78 -3.44
C ARG A 18 -7.55 12.98 -3.19
N LEU A 19 -8.83 12.79 -3.51
CA LEU A 19 -9.81 13.86 -3.35
C LEU A 19 -10.00 14.24 -1.88
N ALA A 20 -9.95 13.26 -0.99
CA ALA A 20 -10.07 13.52 0.44
C ALA A 20 -8.92 14.39 0.96
N ARG A 21 -7.78 14.35 0.29
CA ARG A 21 -6.64 15.18 0.65
C ARG A 21 -6.59 16.48 -0.13
N GLY A 22 -7.57 16.72 -1.00
CA GLY A 22 -7.63 17.95 -1.78
C GLY A 22 -6.54 18.05 -2.83
N LEU A 23 -6.06 16.92 -3.34
CA LEU A 23 -4.94 16.92 -4.28
C LEU A 23 -5.42 16.68 -5.71
N THR A 24 -4.72 17.29 -6.66
CA THR A 24 -4.95 17.03 -8.07
C THR A 24 -4.16 15.79 -8.50
N GLN A 25 -4.51 15.26 -9.65
CA GLN A 25 -3.75 14.13 -10.21
C GLN A 25 -2.30 14.52 -10.45
N VAL A 26 -2.07 15.73 -10.94
CA VAL A 26 -0.71 16.20 -11.20
C VAL A 26 0.09 16.24 -9.89
N GLU A 27 -0.51 16.73 -8.82
CA GLU A 27 0.18 16.82 -7.55
C GLU A 27 0.56 15.43 -7.00
N VAL A 28 -0.35 14.48 -7.09
CA VAL A 28 -0.06 13.13 -6.62
C VAL A 28 1.01 12.48 -7.49
N ALA A 29 0.90 12.64 -8.81
CA ALA A 29 1.89 12.06 -9.71
C ALA A 29 3.30 12.58 -9.40
N GLU A 30 3.41 13.88 -9.15
CA GLU A 30 4.68 14.48 -8.80
C GLU A 30 5.22 13.95 -7.47
N ARG A 31 4.37 13.89 -6.45
CA ARG A 31 4.79 13.40 -5.13
C ARG A 31 5.15 11.91 -5.17
N ALA A 32 4.45 11.16 -5.98
CA ALA A 32 4.70 9.72 -6.11
C ALA A 32 5.84 9.41 -7.06
N ASN A 33 6.31 10.41 -7.80
CA ASN A 33 7.35 10.22 -8.81
C ASN A 33 6.91 9.19 -9.86
N ILE A 34 5.70 9.36 -10.35
CA ILE A 34 5.16 8.57 -11.46
C ILE A 34 4.62 9.52 -12.51
N SER A 35 4.42 9.01 -13.72
CA SER A 35 3.85 9.85 -14.78
C SER A 35 2.37 10.10 -14.52
N LEU A 36 1.88 11.20 -15.05
CA LEU A 36 0.45 11.51 -14.95
C LEU A 36 -0.38 10.42 -15.61
N GLY A 37 0.08 9.90 -16.75
CA GLY A 37 -0.62 8.82 -17.43
C GLY A 37 -0.71 7.56 -16.58
N ALA A 38 0.35 7.23 -15.88
CA ALA A 38 0.35 6.07 -14.98
C ALA A 38 -0.70 6.22 -13.88
N LEU A 39 -0.78 7.42 -13.29
CA LEU A 39 -1.77 7.66 -12.25
C LEU A 39 -3.18 7.62 -12.81
N LYS A 40 -3.40 8.19 -14.00
CA LYS A 40 -4.71 8.16 -14.63
C LYS A 40 -5.15 6.72 -14.91
N HIS A 41 -4.24 5.88 -15.39
CA HIS A 41 -4.55 4.47 -15.62
C HIS A 41 -4.87 3.75 -14.33
N LEU A 42 -4.14 4.06 -13.27
CA LEU A 42 -4.42 3.46 -11.96
C LEU A 42 -5.82 3.83 -11.47
N GLU A 43 -6.16 5.11 -11.53
CA GLU A 43 -7.46 5.59 -11.03
C GLU A 43 -8.63 5.08 -11.87
N SER A 44 -8.43 4.90 -13.16
CA SER A 44 -9.50 4.42 -14.05
C SER A 44 -9.63 2.90 -14.05
N GLY A 45 -8.68 2.20 -13.45
CA GLY A 45 -8.68 0.74 -13.47
C GLY A 45 -8.31 0.17 -14.83
N ALA A 46 -7.53 0.91 -15.61
CA ALA A 46 -7.15 0.51 -16.96
C ALA A 46 -5.83 -0.25 -16.98
N GLY A 47 -5.45 -0.81 -15.86
CA GLY A 47 -4.20 -1.54 -15.73
C GLY A 47 -3.10 -0.66 -15.15
N ALA A 48 -2.41 -1.19 -14.16
CA ALA A 48 -1.30 -0.48 -13.53
C ALA A 48 -0.36 -1.52 -12.94
N THR A 49 0.91 -1.13 -12.80
CA THR A 49 1.86 -2.03 -12.16
C THR A 49 1.75 -1.90 -10.65
N VAL A 50 2.19 -2.94 -9.95
CA VAL A 50 2.28 -2.91 -8.50
C VAL A 50 3.19 -1.75 -8.08
N HIS A 51 4.24 -1.50 -8.84
CA HIS A 51 5.17 -0.42 -8.57
C HIS A 51 4.43 0.93 -8.52
N THR A 52 3.58 1.20 -9.51
CA THR A 52 2.80 2.43 -9.55
C THR A 52 1.84 2.52 -8.36
N LEU A 53 1.17 1.41 -8.04
CA LEU A 53 0.23 1.38 -6.92
C LEU A 53 0.93 1.69 -5.60
N VAL A 54 2.09 1.07 -5.37
CA VAL A 54 2.85 1.29 -4.13
C VAL A 54 3.27 2.75 -4.00
N LYS A 55 3.76 3.34 -5.09
CA LYS A 55 4.18 4.73 -5.05
C LYS A 55 3.02 5.67 -4.78
N ALA A 56 1.87 5.40 -5.39
CA ALA A 56 0.67 6.22 -5.17
C ALA A 56 0.21 6.12 -3.72
N LEU A 57 0.19 4.91 -3.15
CA LEU A 57 -0.22 4.73 -1.77
C LEU A 57 0.72 5.46 -0.81
N ARG A 58 2.02 5.41 -1.06
CA ARG A 58 2.97 6.14 -0.23
C ARG A 58 2.77 7.65 -0.30
N ALA A 59 2.54 8.17 -1.50
CA ALA A 59 2.32 9.60 -1.68
C ALA A 59 1.05 10.06 -0.98
N LEU A 60 0.06 9.17 -0.88
CA LEU A 60 -1.21 9.47 -0.23
C LEU A 60 -1.19 9.16 1.28
N GLY A 61 -0.06 8.65 1.78
CA GLY A 61 0.05 8.32 3.20
C GLY A 61 -0.83 7.16 3.62
N HIS A 62 -1.08 6.23 2.72
CA HIS A 62 -1.98 5.12 2.98
C HIS A 62 -1.32 3.76 2.72
N GLU A 63 -0.01 3.71 2.89
CA GLU A 63 0.74 2.48 2.64
C GLU A 63 0.42 1.39 3.67
N ASP A 64 -0.12 1.77 4.83
CA ASP A 64 -0.52 0.81 5.84
C ASP A 64 -1.65 -0.12 5.37
N TRP A 65 -2.37 0.26 4.32
CA TRP A 65 -3.35 -0.64 3.73
C TRP A 65 -2.73 -1.97 3.30
N LEU A 66 -1.47 -1.94 2.92
CA LEU A 66 -0.78 -3.16 2.50
C LEU A 66 -0.67 -4.19 3.61
N ASP A 67 -0.67 -3.73 4.86
CA ASP A 67 -0.63 -4.65 6.00
C ASP A 67 -1.92 -5.47 6.13
N THR A 68 -3.01 -4.96 5.61
CA THR A 68 -4.29 -5.68 5.68
C THR A 68 -4.33 -6.89 4.75
N LEU A 69 -3.35 -7.02 3.86
CA LEU A 69 -3.28 -8.17 2.97
C LEU A 69 -2.73 -9.40 3.65
N GLU A 70 -2.14 -9.22 4.82
CA GLU A 70 -1.54 -10.33 5.55
C GLU A 70 -2.61 -11.17 6.24
N PRO A 71 -2.52 -12.50 6.17
CA PRO A 71 -3.51 -13.36 6.84
C PRO A 71 -3.53 -13.08 8.33
N GLY A 72 -4.74 -13.03 8.89
CA GLY A 72 -4.90 -12.82 10.30
C GLY A 72 -5.19 -11.38 10.70
N THR A 73 -5.09 -10.44 9.78
CA THR A 73 -5.38 -9.05 10.08
C THR A 73 -6.82 -8.65 9.75
N ARG A 74 -7.57 -9.55 9.13
CA ARG A 74 -8.89 -9.23 8.62
C ARG A 74 -9.96 -9.12 9.69
N ALA A 75 -9.82 -9.88 10.78
CA ALA A 75 -10.78 -9.86 11.86
C ALA A 75 -10.11 -9.30 13.10
N PHE A 76 -10.72 -8.28 13.67
CA PHE A 76 -10.15 -7.67 14.87
C PHE A 76 -10.43 -8.55 16.09
N ASN A 77 -9.38 -8.92 16.79
CA ASN A 77 -9.44 -9.61 18.07
C ASN A 77 -8.28 -9.09 18.91
N PRO A 78 -8.56 -8.45 20.06
CA PRO A 78 -7.46 -7.88 20.85
C PRO A 78 -6.41 -8.89 21.28
N LEU A 79 -6.81 -10.14 21.55
CA LEU A 79 -5.85 -11.16 21.94
C LEU A 79 -4.95 -11.54 20.78
N ASP A 80 -5.53 -11.65 19.60
CA ASP A 80 -4.75 -11.96 18.39
C ASP A 80 -3.76 -10.83 18.09
N LEU A 81 -4.18 -9.60 18.31
CA LEU A 81 -3.31 -8.46 18.08
C LEU A 81 -2.10 -8.49 19.01
N LEU A 82 -2.33 -8.78 20.28
CA LEU A 82 -1.24 -8.88 21.24
C LEU A 82 -0.29 -10.02 20.88
N ALA A 83 -0.83 -11.16 20.53
CA ALA A 83 0.00 -12.31 20.15
C ALA A 83 0.83 -11.99 18.91
N SER A 84 0.26 -11.27 17.95
CA SER A 84 0.99 -10.88 16.74
C SER A 84 2.15 -9.95 17.08
N ARG A 85 1.92 -8.98 17.96
CA ARG A 85 2.98 -8.05 18.36
C ARG A 85 4.11 -8.76 19.08
N GLU A 86 3.78 -9.71 19.95
CA GLU A 86 4.79 -10.49 20.64
C GLU A 86 5.64 -11.30 19.68
N ARG A 87 5.01 -11.89 18.67
CA ARG A 87 5.74 -12.65 17.67
C ARG A 87 6.66 -11.76 16.86
N GLU A 88 6.20 -10.59 16.49
CA GLU A 88 7.02 -9.64 15.76
C GLU A 88 8.23 -9.19 16.56
N ASP A 89 8.03 -8.92 17.83
CA ASP A 89 9.13 -8.53 18.70
C ASP A 89 10.18 -9.62 18.77
N ARG A 90 9.76 -10.87 18.94
CA ARG A 90 10.70 -11.97 19.03
C ARG A 90 11.46 -12.19 17.72
N GLN A 91 10.79 -12.01 16.59
CA GLN A 91 11.44 -12.18 15.30
C GLN A 91 12.38 -11.04 14.97
N ALA A 92 12.03 -9.84 15.36
CA ALA A 92 12.83 -8.68 15.02
C ALA A 92 14.17 -8.67 15.76
N ARG A 93 14.18 -9.12 17.02
CA ARG A 93 15.38 -9.06 17.83
C ARG A 93 16.55 -9.88 17.29
N PRO A 94 16.34 -11.15 16.92
CA PRO A 94 17.47 -11.92 16.39
C PRO A 94 17.97 -11.40 15.07
N ARG A 95 17.11 -10.76 14.28
CA ARG A 95 17.49 -10.29 12.97
C ARG A 95 18.34 -9.06 12.97
N ARG A 96 18.52 -8.51 14.10
CA ARG A 96 19.31 -7.30 14.18
C ARG A 96 20.76 -7.53 13.91
N ALA A 97 21.12 -8.72 13.92
CA ALA A 97 22.44 -9.03 13.49
C ALA A 97 22.51 -8.87 12.02
N PRO A 98 23.03 -8.31 11.36
CA PRO A 98 23.18 -7.93 10.09
C PRO A 98 22.58 -8.09 8.91
N ARG A 99 22.10 -8.09 8.54
CA ARG A 99 21.53 -8.28 7.40
C ARG A 99 21.25 -7.41 6.60
N ARG A 100 21.45 -7.14 6.77
CA ARG A 100 20.86 -6.79 6.04
C ARG A 100 21.13 -6.36 5.14
N LYS A 101 21.51 -6.33 5.20
CA LYS A 101 21.24 -6.25 4.49
C LYS A 101 21.07 -6.05 3.63
N LEU A 102 21.21 -6.05 4.04
CA LEU A 102 20.61 -6.18 3.36
C LEU A 102 20.65 -5.72 2.63
N GLU A 103 20.57 -5.49 2.81
CA GLU A 103 20.18 -5.29 2.24
C GLU A 103 20.50 -4.77 1.48
N ALA A 104 21.18 -4.71 1.90
CA ALA A 104 21.01 -4.55 1.40
C ALA A 104 21.19 -4.25 0.72
N ARG A 105 21.25 -4.11 1.23
CA ARG A 105 20.83 -4.29 0.96
C ARG A 105 20.90 -4.02 0.18
#